data_6cc76f26d600f1f679060c8c7c076771
#
_entry.id   6cc76f26d600f1f679060c8c7c076771
#
_cell.length_a   1.000
_cell.length_b   1.000
_cell.length_c   1.000
_cell.angle_alpha   90.00
_cell.angle_beta   90.00
_cell.angle_gamma   90.00
#
_symmetry.space_group_name_H-M   'P 1'
#
loop_
_entity.id
_entity.type
_entity.pdbx_description
1 polymer ?
#
loop_
_entity_poly.entity_id
_entity_poly.type
_entity_poly.pdbx_seq_one_letter_code
_entity_poly.pdbx_strand_id
1 'polypeptide(L)'
;MVLRVTLDVNVWVNHYLALSKGRRGSAAQLLVRACFAGYCRMAPIQPVISHAMLDTLQDVLMRLRHLAAIAEAARNAVEACATDGILGQAPHLVLGGGVLPMMDLEDAGVLDTAISGNADLLITNNMIDFAPGTKSDLDVEVVRSDVNRKVDVVMLRNARLPHGLAIASVFAAKAWLIDGVLPPTGVLDRFRPSPPVAEEPSSAHRP
;
A
#
# COMPACT_ATOMS: atom_id res chain seq x y z
N MET A 1 7.13 9.31 12.32
CA MET A 1 7.21 8.00 11.63
C MET A 1 6.46 8.10 10.32
N VAL A 2 6.99 7.56 9.21
CA VAL A 2 6.41 7.62 7.86
C VAL A 2 5.91 6.24 7.48
N LEU A 3 4.70 6.15 6.96
CA LEU A 3 4.08 4.93 6.44
C LEU A 3 4.52 4.73 4.98
N ARG A 4 5.29 3.69 4.72
CA ARG A 4 5.72 3.32 3.37
C ARG A 4 4.68 2.43 2.72
N VAL A 5 4.15 2.86 1.58
CA VAL A 5 3.03 2.20 0.90
C VAL A 5 3.40 1.86 -0.53
N THR A 6 3.24 0.61 -0.90
CA THR A 6 3.25 0.16 -2.29
C THR A 6 1.80 0.01 -2.77
N LEU A 7 1.43 0.72 -3.82
CA LEU A 7 0.18 0.49 -4.54
C LEU A 7 0.49 -0.41 -5.74
N ASP A 8 -0.18 -1.56 -5.80
CA ASP A 8 -0.13 -2.44 -6.95
C ASP A 8 -0.56 -1.69 -8.23
N VAL A 9 -0.01 -2.07 -9.38
CA VAL A 9 -0.29 -1.46 -10.69
C VAL A 9 -1.78 -1.41 -10.97
N ASN A 10 -2.53 -2.46 -10.60
CA ASN A 10 -3.97 -2.51 -10.78
C ASN A 10 -4.73 -1.40 -10.01
N VAL A 11 -4.20 -0.90 -8.90
CA VAL A 11 -4.79 0.21 -8.13
C VAL A 11 -4.59 1.54 -8.89
N TRP A 12 -3.40 1.76 -9.44
CA TRP A 12 -3.11 2.92 -10.29
C TRP A 12 -3.98 2.94 -11.55
N VAL A 13 -4.07 1.79 -12.25
CA VAL A 13 -4.91 1.64 -13.45
C VAL A 13 -6.37 1.94 -13.13
N ASN A 14 -6.90 1.41 -12.02
CA ASN A 14 -8.28 1.66 -11.60
C ASN A 14 -8.54 3.13 -11.25
N HIS A 15 -7.55 3.83 -10.73
CA HIS A 15 -7.65 5.28 -10.54
C HIS A 15 -7.87 6.02 -11.86
N TYR A 16 -7.03 5.77 -12.87
CA TYR A 16 -7.13 6.42 -14.18
C TYR A 16 -8.39 6.01 -14.94
N LEU A 17 -8.79 4.74 -14.86
CA LEU A 17 -10.06 4.25 -15.41
C LEU A 17 -11.28 4.94 -14.78
N ALA A 18 -11.25 5.19 -13.50
CA ALA A 18 -12.34 5.89 -12.83
C ALA A 18 -12.39 7.37 -13.27
N LEU A 19 -11.23 8.02 -13.40
CA LEU A 19 -11.14 9.40 -13.90
C LEU A 19 -11.68 9.52 -15.32
N SER A 20 -11.28 8.63 -16.23
CA SER A 20 -11.72 8.66 -17.63
C SER A 20 -13.24 8.47 -17.79
N LYS A 21 -13.88 7.80 -16.84
CA LYS A 21 -15.34 7.60 -16.77
C LYS A 21 -16.08 8.69 -15.99
N GLY A 22 -15.40 9.77 -15.60
CA GLY A 22 -15.96 10.84 -14.78
C GLY A 22 -16.38 10.41 -13.36
N ARG A 23 -15.96 9.21 -12.92
CA ARG A 23 -16.26 8.73 -11.55
C ARG A 23 -15.36 9.41 -10.55
N ARG A 24 -15.91 9.73 -9.38
CA ARG A 24 -15.17 10.36 -8.28
C ARG A 24 -15.37 9.57 -6.99
N GLY A 25 -14.34 9.55 -6.14
CA GLY A 25 -14.42 8.98 -4.79
C GLY A 25 -14.34 7.46 -4.75
N SER A 26 -13.89 6.77 -5.81
CA SER A 26 -13.57 5.35 -5.70
C SER A 26 -12.45 5.10 -4.69
N ALA A 27 -12.41 3.92 -4.06
CA ALA A 27 -11.39 3.59 -3.09
C ALA A 27 -9.96 3.76 -3.67
N ALA A 28 -9.72 3.29 -4.90
CA ALA A 28 -8.45 3.49 -5.58
C ALA A 28 -8.10 4.98 -5.76
N GLN A 29 -9.08 5.82 -6.15
CA GLN A 29 -8.84 7.26 -6.30
C GLN A 29 -8.49 7.94 -4.97
N LEU A 30 -9.12 7.56 -3.88
CA LEU A 30 -8.85 8.14 -2.56
C LEU A 30 -7.45 7.73 -2.06
N LEU A 31 -7.05 6.48 -2.25
CA LEU A 31 -5.73 5.97 -1.88
C LEU A 31 -4.62 6.62 -2.71
N VAL A 32 -4.79 6.70 -4.03
CA VAL A 32 -3.84 7.39 -4.92
C VAL A 32 -3.69 8.86 -4.53
N ARG A 33 -4.81 9.55 -4.23
CA ARG A 33 -4.76 10.94 -3.76
C ARG A 33 -4.01 11.09 -2.43
N ALA A 34 -4.17 10.14 -1.50
CA ALA A 34 -3.42 10.16 -0.25
C ALA A 34 -1.92 10.00 -0.49
N CYS A 35 -1.50 9.14 -1.43
CA CYS A 35 -0.12 9.01 -1.85
C CYS A 35 0.42 10.33 -2.46
N PHE A 36 -0.32 10.94 -3.39
CA PHE A 36 0.06 12.24 -3.96
C PHE A 36 0.07 13.38 -2.92
N ALA A 37 -0.82 13.35 -1.94
CA ALA A 37 -0.85 14.32 -0.85
C ALA A 37 0.25 14.09 0.20
N GLY A 38 0.84 12.89 0.25
CA GLY A 38 1.90 12.51 1.18
C GLY A 38 1.44 12.26 2.61
N TYR A 39 0.15 12.13 2.86
CA TYR A 39 -0.35 11.83 4.20
C TYR A 39 -1.71 11.12 4.18
N CYS A 40 -2.00 10.45 5.27
CA CYS A 40 -3.28 9.84 5.58
C CYS A 40 -3.65 10.12 7.05
N ARG A 41 -4.77 9.56 7.51
CA ARG A 41 -5.20 9.73 8.91
C ARG A 41 -4.25 9.11 9.94
N MET A 42 -3.45 8.12 9.55
CA MET A 42 -2.55 7.41 10.46
C MET A 42 -1.17 8.05 10.55
N ALA A 43 -0.62 8.51 9.42
CA ALA A 43 0.76 9.00 9.32
C ALA A 43 1.00 9.74 8.00
N PRO A 44 2.12 10.47 7.86
CA PRO A 44 2.67 10.82 6.56
C PRO A 44 2.91 9.56 5.73
N ILE A 45 2.59 9.62 4.43
CA ILE A 45 2.78 8.51 3.48
C ILE A 45 3.99 8.77 2.61
N GLN A 46 4.75 7.71 2.36
CA GLN A 46 5.77 7.67 1.33
C GLN A 46 5.47 6.52 0.36
N PRO A 47 5.19 6.80 -0.91
CA PRO A 47 5.00 5.75 -1.91
C PRO A 47 6.32 5.03 -2.20
N VAL A 48 6.21 3.71 -2.38
CA VAL A 48 7.30 2.83 -2.79
C VAL A 48 6.91 2.22 -4.13
N ILE A 49 7.72 2.44 -5.15
CA ILE A 49 7.49 1.95 -6.51
C ILE A 49 8.82 1.60 -7.17
N SER A 50 8.79 0.74 -8.20
CA SER A 50 9.96 0.43 -9.03
C SER A 50 9.77 0.91 -10.47
N HIS A 51 10.88 1.04 -11.20
CA HIS A 51 10.80 1.35 -12.64
C HIS A 51 10.02 0.28 -13.40
N ALA A 52 10.17 -1.00 -13.05
CA ALA A 52 9.38 -2.07 -13.67
C ALA A 52 7.87 -1.87 -13.48
N MET A 53 7.43 -1.45 -12.28
CA MET A 53 6.02 -1.12 -12.04
C MET A 53 5.56 0.11 -12.84
N LEU A 54 6.41 1.13 -12.99
CA LEU A 54 6.13 2.31 -13.80
C LEU A 54 5.97 1.95 -15.27
N ASP A 55 6.85 1.10 -15.79
CA ASP A 55 6.81 0.64 -17.17
C ASP A 55 5.55 -0.22 -17.42
N THR A 56 5.24 -1.16 -16.50
CA THR A 56 3.99 -1.93 -16.54
C THR A 56 2.76 -1.01 -16.52
N LEU A 57 2.74 0.02 -15.66
CA LEU A 57 1.66 0.99 -15.62
C LEU A 57 1.47 1.68 -16.97
N GLN A 58 2.55 2.17 -17.56
CA GLN A 58 2.52 2.83 -18.87
C GLN A 58 2.00 1.88 -19.95
N ASP A 59 2.51 0.65 -20.01
CA ASP A 59 2.12 -0.35 -20.99
C ASP A 59 0.63 -0.72 -20.89
N VAL A 60 0.11 -0.91 -19.67
CA VAL A 60 -1.30 -1.20 -19.46
C VAL A 60 -2.17 -0.02 -19.90
N LEU A 61 -1.81 1.21 -19.55
CA LEU A 61 -2.55 2.39 -19.97
C LEU A 61 -2.51 2.59 -21.49
N MET A 62 -1.40 2.29 -22.15
CA MET A 62 -1.27 2.31 -23.63
C MET A 62 -2.20 1.30 -24.31
N ARG A 63 -2.32 0.08 -23.76
CA ARG A 63 -3.25 -0.95 -24.28
C ARG A 63 -4.70 -0.54 -24.11
N LEU A 64 -5.02 0.24 -23.10
CA LEU A 64 -6.34 0.83 -22.89
C LEU A 64 -6.48 2.08 -23.76
N ARG A 65 -6.89 1.91 -25.04
CA ARG A 65 -6.88 2.94 -26.09
C ARG A 65 -7.35 4.33 -25.66
N HIS A 66 -8.34 4.41 -24.77
CA HIS A 66 -8.87 5.69 -24.26
C HIS A 66 -7.97 6.35 -23.18
N LEU A 67 -6.94 5.67 -22.72
CA LEU A 67 -5.96 6.18 -21.77
C LEU A 67 -4.57 6.37 -22.39
N ALA A 68 -4.35 5.90 -23.61
CA ALA A 68 -3.04 5.95 -24.25
C ALA A 68 -2.44 7.37 -24.31
N ALA A 69 -3.27 8.38 -24.54
CA ALA A 69 -2.81 9.78 -24.60
C ALA A 69 -2.28 10.33 -23.25
N ILE A 70 -2.63 9.70 -22.14
CA ILE A 70 -2.18 10.12 -20.79
C ILE A 70 -1.17 9.17 -20.18
N ALA A 71 -0.83 8.05 -20.82
CA ALA A 71 -0.02 6.98 -20.25
C ALA A 71 1.35 7.48 -19.75
N GLU A 72 2.06 8.24 -20.59
CA GLU A 72 3.36 8.83 -20.23
C GLU A 72 3.22 9.86 -19.10
N ALA A 73 2.25 10.75 -19.17
CA ALA A 73 2.03 11.74 -18.12
C ALA A 73 1.66 11.09 -16.79
N ALA A 74 0.87 10.00 -16.82
CA ALA A 74 0.53 9.23 -15.64
C ALA A 74 1.76 8.56 -15.02
N ARG A 75 2.61 7.92 -15.83
CA ARG A 75 3.88 7.34 -15.41
C ARG A 75 4.77 8.39 -14.73
N ASN A 76 4.98 9.50 -15.41
CA ASN A 76 5.86 10.58 -14.92
C ASN A 76 5.34 11.20 -13.62
N ALA A 77 4.03 11.36 -13.47
CA ALA A 77 3.43 11.88 -12.24
C ALA A 77 3.66 10.91 -11.05
N VAL A 78 3.54 9.61 -11.28
CA VAL A 78 3.78 8.59 -10.24
C VAL A 78 5.27 8.52 -9.89
N GLU A 79 6.15 8.57 -10.87
CA GLU A 79 7.60 8.62 -10.67
C GLU A 79 8.02 9.85 -9.86
N ALA A 80 7.56 11.05 -10.23
CA ALA A 80 7.83 12.28 -9.50
C ALA A 80 7.36 12.21 -8.05
N CYS A 81 6.17 11.63 -7.80
CA CYS A 81 5.67 11.42 -6.45
C CYS A 81 6.61 10.56 -5.59
N ALA A 82 7.26 9.56 -6.18
CA ALA A 82 8.18 8.67 -5.48
C ALA A 82 9.60 9.25 -5.36
N THR A 83 10.06 10.03 -6.36
CA THR A 83 11.43 10.58 -6.40
C THR A 83 11.58 11.92 -5.71
N ASP A 84 10.61 12.82 -5.88
CA ASP A 84 10.73 14.17 -5.35
C ASP A 84 10.48 14.27 -3.85
N GLY A 85 9.86 13.25 -3.29
CA GLY A 85 9.48 13.20 -1.89
C GLY A 85 8.42 14.25 -1.55
N ILE A 86 7.39 13.86 -0.85
CA ILE A 86 6.31 14.76 -0.49
C ILE A 86 6.60 15.38 0.87
N LEU A 87 6.34 16.67 1.03
CA LEU A 87 6.52 17.40 2.30
C LEU A 87 7.95 17.30 2.89
N GLY A 88 8.98 17.25 2.03
CA GLY A 88 10.36 17.14 2.47
C GLY A 88 10.77 15.75 2.98
N GLN A 89 9.98 14.74 2.73
CA GLN A 89 10.34 13.36 3.02
C GLN A 89 11.36 12.84 2.01
N ALA A 90 12.21 11.90 2.44
CA ALA A 90 13.16 11.28 1.54
C ALA A 90 12.45 10.54 0.41
N PRO A 91 12.87 10.69 -0.85
CA PRO A 91 12.31 9.97 -1.98
C PRO A 91 12.50 8.46 -1.79
N HIS A 92 11.59 7.68 -2.35
CA HIS A 92 11.64 6.23 -2.21
C HIS A 92 11.28 5.50 -3.50
N LEU A 93 12.18 5.61 -4.46
CA LEU A 93 12.13 4.81 -5.68
C LEU A 93 13.05 3.60 -5.53
N VAL A 94 12.51 2.40 -5.72
CA VAL A 94 13.26 1.14 -5.71
C VAL A 94 13.62 0.78 -7.14
N LEU A 95 14.88 0.64 -7.44
CA LEU A 95 15.38 0.38 -8.81
C LEU A 95 15.16 -1.04 -9.30
N GLY A 96 14.78 -1.93 -8.45
CA GLY A 96 14.55 -3.34 -8.76
C GLY A 96 14.86 -4.20 -7.54
N GLY A 97 14.33 -5.38 -7.53
CA GLY A 97 14.53 -6.35 -6.48
C GLY A 97 14.96 -7.70 -7.05
N GLY A 98 15.11 -8.68 -6.19
CA GLY A 98 15.37 -10.07 -6.59
C GLY A 98 14.13 -10.71 -7.25
N VAL A 99 14.29 -11.90 -7.76
CA VAL A 99 13.17 -12.68 -8.29
C VAL A 99 12.58 -13.50 -7.14
N LEU A 100 11.34 -13.21 -6.78
CA LEU A 100 10.57 -14.04 -5.87
C LEU A 100 9.90 -15.18 -6.65
N PRO A 101 9.88 -16.40 -6.12
CA PRO A 101 9.22 -17.52 -6.77
C PRO A 101 7.70 -17.38 -6.65
N MET A 102 7.10 -16.67 -7.59
CA MET A 102 5.65 -16.51 -7.73
C MET A 102 5.19 -17.06 -9.07
N MET A 103 3.93 -17.51 -9.14
CA MET A 103 3.34 -18.00 -10.39
C MET A 103 3.16 -16.88 -11.41
N ASP A 104 2.85 -15.67 -10.96
CA ASP A 104 2.79 -14.47 -11.78
C ASP A 104 4.02 -13.60 -11.57
N LEU A 105 4.77 -13.34 -12.63
CA LEU A 105 5.99 -12.54 -12.59
C LEU A 105 5.71 -11.06 -12.32
N GLU A 106 4.54 -10.55 -12.72
CA GLU A 106 4.12 -9.17 -12.47
C GLU A 106 3.85 -8.96 -10.98
N ASP A 107 3.10 -9.86 -10.36
CA ASP A 107 2.83 -9.84 -8.91
C ASP A 107 4.12 -10.07 -8.11
N ALA A 108 5.04 -10.91 -8.60
CA ALA A 108 6.35 -11.10 -8.01
C ALA A 108 7.14 -9.77 -7.98
N GLY A 109 7.11 -9.00 -9.04
CA GLY A 109 7.77 -7.69 -9.13
C GLY A 109 7.18 -6.67 -8.16
N VAL A 110 5.87 -6.65 -7.98
CA VAL A 110 5.18 -5.77 -7.02
C VAL A 110 5.56 -6.12 -5.57
N LEU A 111 5.53 -7.41 -5.22
CA LEU A 111 5.88 -7.86 -3.88
C LEU A 111 7.36 -7.63 -3.57
N ASP A 112 8.24 -7.92 -4.54
CA ASP A 112 9.67 -7.69 -4.40
C ASP A 112 10.00 -6.20 -4.23
N THR A 113 9.31 -5.32 -4.95
CA THR A 113 9.41 -3.88 -4.76
C THR A 113 9.00 -3.47 -3.34
N ALA A 114 7.90 -4.00 -2.83
CA ALA A 114 7.44 -3.69 -1.47
C ALA A 114 8.45 -4.16 -0.41
N ILE A 115 9.01 -5.36 -0.57
CA ILE A 115 10.01 -5.92 0.36
C ILE A 115 11.32 -5.12 0.29
N SER A 116 11.85 -4.88 -0.91
CA SER A 116 13.12 -4.16 -1.10
C SER A 116 13.01 -2.70 -0.63
N GLY A 117 11.85 -2.09 -0.77
CA GLY A 117 11.56 -0.74 -0.28
C GLY A 117 11.22 -0.67 1.20
N ASN A 118 11.24 -1.79 1.94
CA ASN A 118 10.76 -1.85 3.32
C ASN A 118 9.38 -1.21 3.48
N ALA A 119 8.45 -1.54 2.59
CA ALA A 119 7.09 -1.07 2.70
C ALA A 119 6.41 -1.66 3.95
N ASP A 120 5.52 -0.87 4.54
CA ASP A 120 4.68 -1.29 5.65
C ASP A 120 3.38 -1.91 5.16
N LEU A 121 2.94 -1.43 3.99
CA LEU A 121 1.65 -1.78 3.43
C LEU A 121 1.75 -1.92 1.91
N LEU A 122 1.33 -3.07 1.40
CA LEU A 122 1.04 -3.31 0.00
C LEU A 122 -0.48 -3.33 -0.20
N ILE A 123 -0.98 -2.54 -1.14
CA ILE A 123 -2.42 -2.42 -1.43
C ILE A 123 -2.69 -2.99 -2.81
N THR A 124 -3.58 -3.97 -2.89
CA THR A 124 -3.94 -4.62 -4.15
C THR A 124 -5.44 -4.90 -4.25
N ASN A 125 -5.94 -5.05 -5.47
CA ASN A 125 -7.27 -5.63 -5.74
C ASN A 125 -7.22 -7.14 -5.92
N ASN A 126 -6.04 -7.73 -6.07
CA ASN A 126 -5.83 -9.14 -6.37
C ASN A 126 -5.27 -9.89 -5.15
N MET A 127 -6.07 -10.00 -4.09
CA MET A 127 -5.65 -10.64 -2.85
C MET A 127 -5.39 -12.15 -2.98
N ILE A 128 -5.96 -12.80 -4.01
CA ILE A 128 -5.81 -14.25 -4.22
C ILE A 128 -4.35 -14.62 -4.46
N ASP A 129 -3.63 -13.82 -5.25
CA ASP A 129 -2.24 -14.13 -5.60
C ASP A 129 -1.28 -13.94 -4.42
N PHE A 130 -1.76 -13.31 -3.36
CA PHE A 130 -1.02 -13.12 -2.11
C PHE A 130 -1.51 -14.01 -0.97
N ALA A 131 -2.49 -14.89 -1.22
CA ALA A 131 -3.01 -15.81 -0.20
C ALA A 131 -2.03 -16.97 0.12
N PRO A 132 -2.10 -17.56 1.33
CA PRO A 132 -1.31 -18.74 1.68
C PRO A 132 -1.51 -19.90 0.70
N GLY A 133 -0.43 -20.59 0.36
CA GLY A 133 -0.46 -21.74 -0.55
C GLY A 133 -0.12 -21.41 -2.00
N THR A 134 -0.09 -20.14 -2.39
CA THR A 134 0.38 -19.73 -3.72
C THR A 134 1.90 -19.55 -3.77
N LYS A 135 2.60 -19.63 -2.61
CA LYS A 135 4.03 -19.31 -2.48
C LYS A 135 4.72 -20.24 -1.50
N SER A 136 5.86 -20.79 -1.91
CA SER A 136 6.54 -21.86 -1.19
C SER A 136 7.38 -21.40 0.01
N ASP A 137 7.92 -20.18 0.02
CA ASP A 137 8.99 -19.81 0.96
C ASP A 137 8.71 -18.57 1.82
N LEU A 138 7.49 -18.05 1.79
CA LEU A 138 7.12 -16.88 2.56
C LEU A 138 6.10 -17.25 3.65
N ASP A 139 6.38 -16.87 4.89
CA ASP A 139 5.44 -16.98 5.99
C ASP A 139 4.29 -15.99 5.78
N VAL A 140 3.18 -16.49 5.26
CA VAL A 140 1.97 -15.70 4.98
C VAL A 140 0.87 -16.09 5.95
N GLU A 141 0.41 -15.15 6.74
CA GLU A 141 -0.67 -15.32 7.70
C GLU A 141 -1.92 -14.57 7.23
N VAL A 142 -3.05 -15.24 7.12
CA VAL A 142 -4.34 -14.56 6.89
C VAL A 142 -4.81 -13.96 8.19
N VAL A 143 -4.84 -12.62 8.24
CA VAL A 143 -5.27 -11.87 9.43
C VAL A 143 -6.78 -11.67 9.42
N ARG A 144 -7.36 -11.40 8.26
CA ARG A 144 -8.79 -11.17 8.11
C ARG A 144 -9.30 -11.65 6.75
N SER A 145 -10.42 -12.36 6.76
CA SER A 145 -11.26 -12.58 5.59
C SER A 145 -12.65 -11.98 5.80
N ASP A 146 -13.30 -11.56 4.71
CA ASP A 146 -14.67 -11.07 4.75
C ASP A 146 -15.70 -12.20 4.97
N VAL A 147 -16.98 -11.84 5.15
CA VAL A 147 -18.08 -12.80 5.35
C VAL A 147 -18.25 -13.80 4.19
N ASN A 148 -17.74 -13.50 3.01
CA ASN A 148 -17.73 -14.38 1.84
C ASN A 148 -16.44 -15.20 1.73
N ARG A 149 -15.61 -15.24 2.77
CA ARG A 149 -14.29 -15.89 2.82
C ARG A 149 -13.29 -15.32 1.81
N LYS A 150 -13.49 -14.10 1.33
CA LYS A 150 -12.49 -13.41 0.54
C LYS A 150 -11.40 -12.91 1.47
N VAL A 151 -10.16 -13.22 1.15
CA VAL A 151 -9.01 -12.71 1.88
C VAL A 151 -8.95 -11.19 1.69
N ASP A 152 -8.90 -10.46 2.79
CA ASP A 152 -8.93 -9.00 2.82
C ASP A 152 -7.64 -8.41 3.38
N VAL A 153 -6.99 -9.14 4.28
CA VAL A 153 -5.72 -8.77 4.89
C VAL A 153 -4.87 -10.00 5.12
N VAL A 154 -3.63 -9.95 4.68
CA VAL A 154 -2.59 -10.93 5.04
C VAL A 154 -1.37 -10.21 5.60
N MET A 155 -0.64 -10.90 6.47
CA MET A 155 0.67 -10.44 6.95
C MET A 155 1.75 -11.34 6.37
N LEU A 156 2.71 -10.74 5.72
CA LEU A 156 3.94 -11.39 5.31
C LEU A 156 5.00 -11.17 6.38
N ARG A 157 5.57 -12.26 6.89
CA ARG A 157 6.69 -12.22 7.81
C ARG A 157 7.91 -12.82 7.14
N ASN A 158 9.01 -12.09 7.17
CA ASN A 158 10.27 -12.53 6.61
C ASN A 158 11.40 -11.92 7.45
N ALA A 159 12.55 -12.60 7.55
CA ALA A 159 13.72 -12.10 8.27
C ALA A 159 14.22 -10.72 7.78
N ARG A 160 13.91 -10.36 6.53
CA ARG A 160 14.21 -9.03 5.94
C ARG A 160 13.20 -7.95 6.31
N LEU A 161 12.07 -8.32 6.92
CA LEU A 161 10.97 -7.42 7.24
C LEU A 161 10.78 -7.38 8.76
N PRO A 162 11.50 -6.54 9.49
CA PRO A 162 11.50 -6.52 10.96
C PRO A 162 10.11 -6.24 11.56
N HIS A 163 9.22 -5.60 10.80
CA HIS A 163 7.86 -5.28 11.22
C HIS A 163 6.78 -6.06 10.46
N GLY A 164 7.19 -6.95 9.53
CA GLY A 164 6.30 -7.58 8.58
C GLY A 164 5.79 -6.58 7.52
N LEU A 165 5.20 -7.13 6.46
CA LEU A 165 4.51 -6.38 5.41
C LEU A 165 3.02 -6.74 5.49
N ALA A 166 2.18 -5.74 5.72
CA ALA A 166 0.75 -5.92 5.58
C ALA A 166 0.38 -5.86 4.09
N ILE A 167 -0.39 -6.85 3.62
CA ILE A 167 -0.99 -6.83 2.29
C ILE A 167 -2.50 -6.71 2.47
N ALA A 168 -3.11 -5.69 1.91
CA ALA A 168 -4.51 -5.40 2.14
C ALA A 168 -5.26 -5.12 0.85
N SER A 169 -6.54 -5.48 0.86
CA SER A 169 -7.45 -5.06 -0.19
C SER A 169 -7.60 -3.54 -0.22
N VAL A 170 -7.94 -3.00 -1.39
CA VAL A 170 -8.20 -1.56 -1.55
C VAL A 170 -9.26 -1.05 -0.57
N PHE A 171 -10.26 -1.89 -0.24
CA PHE A 171 -11.32 -1.50 0.70
C PHE A 171 -10.83 -1.47 2.16
N ALA A 172 -10.05 -2.45 2.58
CA ALA A 172 -9.44 -2.46 3.91
C ALA A 172 -8.50 -1.28 4.10
N ALA A 173 -7.61 -1.06 3.12
CA ALA A 173 -6.66 0.05 3.15
C ALA A 173 -7.38 1.42 3.16
N LYS A 174 -8.45 1.60 2.36
CA LYS A 174 -9.27 2.81 2.39
C LYS A 174 -9.86 3.05 3.78
N ALA A 175 -10.43 2.00 4.39
CA ALA A 175 -11.02 2.12 5.73
C ALA A 175 -9.99 2.63 6.75
N TRP A 176 -8.74 2.14 6.68
CA TRP A 176 -7.69 2.54 7.63
C TRP A 176 -7.13 3.93 7.32
N LEU A 177 -6.70 4.14 6.08
CA LEU A 177 -5.92 5.33 5.71
C LEU A 177 -6.81 6.57 5.51
N ILE A 178 -8.05 6.39 5.09
CA ILE A 178 -8.96 7.47 4.72
C ILE A 178 -10.09 7.64 5.73
N ASP A 179 -10.79 6.56 6.11
CA ASP A 179 -11.96 6.64 6.98
C ASP A 179 -11.58 6.65 8.46
N GLY A 180 -10.33 6.27 8.81
CA GLY A 180 -9.83 6.29 10.19
C GLY A 180 -10.23 5.08 11.03
N VAL A 181 -10.64 4.00 10.38
CA VAL A 181 -10.87 2.71 11.05
C VAL A 181 -9.50 2.13 11.45
N LEU A 182 -9.37 1.63 12.66
CA LEU A 182 -8.12 1.02 13.10
C LEU A 182 -7.91 -0.32 12.40
N PRO A 183 -6.68 -0.60 11.91
CA PRO A 183 -6.33 -1.92 11.41
C PRO A 183 -6.51 -3.01 12.48
N PRO A 184 -6.64 -4.29 12.12
CA PRO A 184 -6.60 -5.40 13.07
C PRO A 184 -5.32 -5.36 13.92
N THR A 185 -5.37 -5.93 15.11
CA THR A 185 -4.18 -6.07 15.97
C THR A 185 -3.11 -6.90 15.26
N GLY A 186 -1.86 -6.49 15.36
CA GLY A 186 -0.74 -7.08 14.63
C GLY A 186 -0.50 -6.46 13.24
N VAL A 187 -1.41 -5.61 12.75
CA VAL A 187 -1.30 -4.94 11.46
C VAL A 187 -1.04 -3.46 11.68
N LEU A 188 0.09 -2.97 11.19
CA LEU A 188 0.49 -1.56 11.30
C LEU A 188 0.49 -1.02 12.74
N ASP A 189 0.74 -1.86 13.74
CA ASP A 189 0.65 -1.49 15.17
C ASP A 189 1.53 -0.29 15.54
N ARG A 190 2.68 -0.13 14.89
CA ARG A 190 3.57 1.00 15.12
C ARG A 190 2.98 2.37 14.74
N PHE A 191 1.88 2.38 13.97
CA PHE A 191 1.16 3.58 13.57
C PHE A 191 -0.11 3.82 14.40
N ARG A 192 -0.38 2.97 15.39
CA ARG A 192 -1.51 3.18 16.29
C ARG A 192 -1.22 4.36 17.23
N PRO A 193 -2.21 5.20 17.53
CA PRO A 193 -2.06 6.20 18.58
C PRO A 193 -1.73 5.50 19.91
N SER A 194 -0.77 6.04 20.64
CA SER A 194 -0.51 5.56 22.00
C SER A 194 -1.78 5.68 22.83
N PRO A 195 -2.12 4.68 23.66
CA PRO A 195 -3.23 4.82 24.58
C PRO A 195 -3.00 6.07 25.45
N PRO A 196 -4.06 6.82 25.78
CA PRO A 196 -3.91 7.96 26.69
C PRO A 196 -3.22 7.46 27.97
N VAL A 197 -2.16 8.14 28.35
CA VAL A 197 -1.52 7.89 29.65
C VAL A 197 -2.59 8.09 30.69
N ALA A 198 -2.95 7.03 31.44
CA ALA A 198 -3.86 7.14 32.55
C ALA A 198 -3.24 8.16 33.52
N GLU A 199 -3.88 9.31 33.69
CA GLU A 199 -3.49 10.25 34.71
C GLU A 199 -3.56 9.49 36.05
N GLU A 200 -2.44 9.26 36.68
CA GLU A 200 -2.41 8.75 38.04
C GLU A 200 -3.27 9.69 38.88
N PRO A 201 -4.23 9.15 39.64
CA PRO A 201 -5.05 10.00 40.50
C PRO A 201 -4.09 10.73 41.46
N SER A 202 -4.01 12.05 41.28
CA SER A 202 -3.27 12.94 42.15
C SER A 202 -3.58 12.53 43.59
N SER A 203 -2.58 12.03 44.31
CA SER A 203 -2.69 11.72 45.74
C SER A 203 -3.00 13.02 46.46
N ALA A 204 -4.29 13.33 46.54
CA ALA A 204 -4.79 14.44 47.32
C ALA A 204 -4.32 14.28 48.74
N HIS A 205 -3.52 15.21 49.20
CA HIS A 205 -3.13 15.42 50.60
C HIS A 205 -4.33 15.15 51.51
N ARG A 206 -4.17 14.16 52.36
CA ARG A 206 -4.96 14.11 53.60
C ARG A 206 -4.36 15.12 54.57
N PRO A 207 -5.19 15.93 55.19
CA PRO A 207 -4.81 16.84 56.27
C PRO A 207 -4.34 16.11 57.53
#